data_5326d937abc6ce7eb5fdbed468237770
#
_entry.id   5326d937abc6ce7eb5fdbed468237770
#
_cell.length_a   1.000
_cell.length_b   1.000
_cell.length_c   1.000
_cell.angle_alpha   90.00
_cell.angle_beta   90.00
_cell.angle_gamma   90.00
#
_symmetry.space_group_name_H-M   'P 1'
#
loop_
_entity.id
_entity.type
_entity.pdbx_description
1 polymer ?
#
loop_
_entity_poly.entity_id
_entity_poly.type
_entity_poly.pdbx_seq_one_letter_code
_entity_poly.pdbx_strand_id
1 'polypeptide(L)'
;MSTNKNEQPNTAKSEAKNTLSQSINSEQLALIVQMFQNIPEGVFIINGQGTFEFANPMAAQLLGDNQEALIGQNLLHYLHDTDRDKYMYTLLSWLDHKDSPISLGPNEVKINRADSKTLEADLCISSLPKNIAIAENLFICVLHDLSSHKEQYNRLVKQATTDHLTGLANRLTLEESLKKHWQESVQTNQAISTILIDIDYFKLFNDRFGHVKGDKCLQKVASIIAESLPSRDCLAARYGGEEFAIILPRCQKDTAEAIAKHIQIKINNTLFTDIGLPSDFRISVSQGIACEYNNQYRTSEALICAADTALYRAKTEGRNKISTSL
;
A
#
# COMPACT_ATOMS: atom_id res chain seq x y z
N MET A 1 -38.90 -58.92 -38.40
CA MET A 1 -39.13 -57.56 -38.77
C MET A 1 -38.21 -56.72 -37.79
N SER A 2 -36.99 -56.56 -38.12
CA SER A 2 -36.34 -55.45 -38.88
C SER A 2 -36.66 -54.11 -38.29
N THR A 3 -35.72 -53.50 -37.65
CA THR A 3 -35.11 -52.32 -38.18
C THR A 3 -33.87 -51.89 -37.32
N ASN A 4 -32.76 -51.90 -38.02
CA ASN A 4 -31.50 -51.19 -37.71
C ASN A 4 -31.74 -49.75 -37.45
N LYS A 5 -31.02 -49.19 -36.49
CA LYS A 5 -30.61 -47.73 -36.49
C LYS A 5 -29.12 -47.59 -36.28
N ASN A 6 -28.54 -47.13 -37.35
CA ASN A 6 -27.14 -46.75 -37.51
C ASN A 6 -26.59 -45.89 -36.42
N GLU A 7 -25.49 -46.31 -35.90
CA GLU A 7 -24.43 -45.48 -35.36
C GLU A 7 -23.74 -44.74 -36.50
N GLN A 8 -23.63 -43.42 -36.44
CA GLN A 8 -22.62 -42.66 -37.16
C GLN A 8 -21.61 -42.09 -36.18
N PRO A 9 -20.34 -42.27 -36.49
CA PRO A 9 -19.27 -41.95 -35.53
C PRO A 9 -18.76 -40.54 -35.66
N ASN A 10 -18.39 -40.07 -34.58
CA ASN A 10 -17.49 -39.06 -34.07
C ASN A 10 -16.27 -38.75 -34.99
N THR A 11 -16.48 -38.26 -36.20
CA THR A 11 -15.40 -37.86 -37.14
C THR A 11 -14.93 -36.41 -36.90
N ALA A 12 -15.76 -35.56 -36.27
CA ALA A 12 -15.41 -34.16 -36.04
C ALA A 12 -14.36 -33.91 -34.89
N LYS A 13 -14.21 -34.88 -33.96
CA LYS A 13 -13.19 -34.81 -32.90
C LYS A 13 -11.82 -35.33 -33.31
N SER A 14 -11.72 -36.07 -34.36
CA SER A 14 -10.45 -36.58 -34.89
C SER A 14 -9.77 -35.59 -35.83
N GLU A 15 -10.53 -34.78 -36.55
CA GLU A 15 -9.96 -33.75 -37.44
C GLU A 15 -9.39 -32.53 -36.71
N ALA A 16 -9.96 -32.15 -35.56
CA ALA A 16 -9.44 -31.06 -34.76
C ALA A 16 -8.11 -31.39 -34.02
N LYS A 17 -7.82 -32.68 -33.81
CA LYS A 17 -6.54 -33.13 -33.22
C LYS A 17 -5.41 -33.25 -34.23
N ASN A 18 -5.69 -33.35 -35.51
CA ASN A 18 -4.67 -33.53 -36.57
C ASN A 18 -4.15 -32.20 -37.16
N THR A 19 -4.76 -31.05 -36.83
CA THR A 19 -4.33 -29.76 -37.39
C THR A 19 -3.24 -29.05 -36.57
N LEU A 20 -2.88 -29.58 -35.40
CA LEU A 20 -1.87 -28.95 -34.49
C LEU A 20 -0.50 -29.64 -34.50
N SER A 21 -0.28 -30.65 -35.37
CA SER A 21 1.00 -31.37 -35.44
C SER A 21 1.85 -31.06 -36.69
N GLN A 22 1.58 -29.93 -37.35
CA GLN A 22 2.54 -29.42 -38.36
C GLN A 22 3.68 -28.70 -37.63
N SER A 23 4.91 -29.17 -37.85
CA SER A 23 6.12 -28.47 -37.41
C SER A 23 6.06 -27.03 -37.89
N ILE A 24 6.14 -26.09 -36.94
CA ILE A 24 6.19 -24.65 -37.24
C ILE A 24 7.33 -24.40 -38.20
N ASN A 25 7.04 -23.85 -39.36
CA ASN A 25 8.07 -23.49 -40.33
C ASN A 25 8.76 -22.18 -39.90
N SER A 26 9.90 -21.84 -40.50
CA SER A 26 10.67 -20.64 -40.17
C SER A 26 9.88 -19.33 -40.32
N GLU A 27 8.93 -19.27 -41.26
CA GLU A 27 8.07 -18.08 -41.45
C GLU A 27 7.04 -17.93 -40.32
N GLN A 28 6.45 -19.04 -39.86
CA GLN A 28 5.51 -19.04 -38.72
C GLN A 28 6.24 -18.67 -37.41
N LEU A 29 7.46 -19.17 -37.24
CA LEU A 29 8.28 -18.79 -36.08
C LEU A 29 8.61 -17.30 -36.09
N ALA A 30 8.99 -16.75 -37.25
CA ALA A 30 9.26 -15.32 -37.42
C ALA A 30 8.02 -14.46 -37.11
N LEU A 31 6.82 -14.93 -37.54
CA LEU A 31 5.57 -14.25 -37.26
C LEU A 31 5.26 -14.25 -35.74
N ILE A 32 5.45 -15.37 -35.05
CA ILE A 32 5.25 -15.50 -33.60
C ILE A 32 6.21 -14.55 -32.85
N VAL A 33 7.49 -14.51 -33.23
CA VAL A 33 8.46 -13.60 -32.65
C VAL A 33 8.05 -12.14 -32.89
N GLN A 34 7.59 -11.81 -34.11
CA GLN A 34 7.10 -10.46 -34.41
C GLN A 34 5.86 -10.08 -33.60
N MET A 35 4.97 -11.02 -33.30
CA MET A 35 3.83 -10.78 -32.42
C MET A 35 4.31 -10.44 -30.99
N PHE A 36 5.27 -11.18 -30.44
CA PHE A 36 5.83 -10.90 -29.13
C PHE A 36 6.53 -9.56 -29.03
N GLN A 37 7.15 -9.07 -30.12
CA GLN A 37 7.80 -7.77 -30.17
C GLN A 37 6.87 -6.60 -29.88
N ASN A 38 5.56 -6.73 -30.19
CA ASN A 38 4.57 -5.65 -30.06
C ASN A 38 3.66 -5.80 -28.83
N ILE A 39 3.86 -6.82 -27.98
CA ILE A 39 3.10 -6.99 -26.75
C ILE A 39 3.57 -5.95 -25.71
N PRO A 40 2.65 -5.21 -25.05
CA PRO A 40 2.99 -4.23 -24.03
C PRO A 40 3.34 -4.85 -22.66
N GLU A 41 3.79 -6.10 -22.67
CA GLU A 41 4.25 -6.87 -21.51
C GLU A 41 5.68 -7.35 -21.76
N GLY A 42 6.46 -7.51 -20.69
CA GLY A 42 7.77 -8.10 -20.78
C GLY A 42 7.66 -9.58 -21.09
N VAL A 43 7.95 -9.98 -22.35
CA VAL A 43 7.94 -11.38 -22.76
C VAL A 43 9.37 -11.80 -23.07
N PHE A 44 9.80 -12.90 -22.47
CA PHE A 44 11.12 -13.47 -22.73
C PHE A 44 11.07 -15.01 -22.64
N ILE A 45 12.06 -15.64 -23.25
CA ILE A 45 12.24 -17.09 -23.21
C ILE A 45 13.57 -17.37 -22.54
N ILE A 46 13.57 -18.29 -21.59
CA ILE A 46 14.78 -18.78 -20.92
C ILE A 46 14.91 -20.30 -21.15
N ASN A 47 16.16 -20.75 -21.10
CA ASN A 47 16.45 -22.19 -21.05
C ASN A 47 16.34 -22.74 -19.63
N GLY A 48 16.54 -24.06 -19.47
CA GLY A 48 16.46 -24.74 -18.18
C GLY A 48 17.47 -24.26 -17.11
N GLN A 49 18.47 -23.51 -17.52
CA GLN A 49 19.46 -22.90 -16.62
C GLN A 49 19.10 -21.45 -16.23
N GLY A 50 17.97 -20.93 -16.77
CA GLY A 50 17.52 -19.55 -16.54
C GLY A 50 18.18 -18.52 -17.44
N THR A 51 18.89 -18.93 -18.49
CA THR A 51 19.56 -18.04 -19.44
C THR A 51 18.60 -17.53 -20.50
N PHE A 52 18.61 -16.23 -20.78
CA PHE A 52 17.75 -15.59 -21.79
C PHE A 52 18.15 -16.04 -23.21
N GLU A 53 17.20 -16.62 -23.92
CA GLU A 53 17.29 -17.02 -25.35
C GLU A 53 16.57 -16.02 -26.26
N PHE A 54 15.57 -15.33 -25.71
CA PHE A 54 14.78 -14.28 -26.36
C PHE A 54 14.27 -13.29 -25.32
N ALA A 55 14.18 -12.03 -25.69
CA ALA A 55 13.48 -10.99 -24.92
C ALA A 55 12.85 -9.99 -25.91
N ASN A 56 11.62 -9.54 -25.62
CA ASN A 56 11.01 -8.47 -26.40
C ASN A 56 11.47 -7.08 -25.91
N PRO A 57 11.19 -5.98 -26.62
CA PRO A 57 11.59 -4.62 -26.21
C PRO A 57 11.06 -4.25 -24.82
N MET A 58 9.86 -4.67 -24.47
CA MET A 58 9.26 -4.38 -23.17
C MET A 58 10.00 -5.10 -22.03
N ALA A 59 10.39 -6.38 -22.21
CA ALA A 59 11.22 -7.07 -21.23
C ALA A 59 12.55 -6.35 -20.99
N ALA A 60 13.20 -5.91 -22.07
CA ALA A 60 14.45 -5.14 -21.98
C ALA A 60 14.23 -3.83 -21.21
N GLN A 61 13.18 -3.10 -21.51
CA GLN A 61 12.83 -1.86 -20.81
C GLN A 61 12.57 -2.11 -19.32
N LEU A 62 11.81 -3.15 -18.97
CA LEU A 62 11.48 -3.48 -17.57
C LEU A 62 12.71 -3.93 -16.79
N LEU A 63 13.61 -4.70 -17.41
CA LEU A 63 14.87 -5.12 -16.81
C LEU A 63 15.95 -4.03 -16.79
N GLY A 64 15.69 -2.90 -17.47
CA GLY A 64 16.60 -1.75 -17.50
C GLY A 64 17.86 -1.96 -18.35
N ASP A 65 17.76 -2.83 -19.36
CA ASP A 65 18.84 -3.19 -20.26
C ASP A 65 18.38 -3.11 -21.73
N ASN A 66 19.22 -3.48 -22.68
CA ASN A 66 18.83 -3.62 -24.07
C ASN A 66 18.64 -5.10 -24.43
N GLN A 67 17.88 -5.38 -25.50
CA GLN A 67 17.53 -6.75 -25.90
C GLN A 67 18.77 -7.63 -26.18
N GLU A 68 19.80 -7.06 -26.83
CA GLU A 68 21.00 -7.80 -27.20
C GLU A 68 21.84 -8.15 -25.95
N ALA A 69 21.90 -7.24 -24.99
CA ALA A 69 22.65 -7.46 -23.76
C ALA A 69 21.98 -8.51 -22.85
N LEU A 70 20.65 -8.67 -22.92
CA LEU A 70 19.94 -9.69 -22.15
C LEU A 70 20.24 -11.11 -22.63
N ILE A 71 20.44 -11.31 -23.94
CA ILE A 71 20.68 -12.64 -24.49
C ILE A 71 21.97 -13.22 -23.92
N GLY A 72 21.88 -14.44 -23.38
CA GLY A 72 22.99 -15.10 -22.70
C GLY A 72 23.18 -14.72 -21.22
N GLN A 73 22.49 -13.68 -20.73
CA GLN A 73 22.44 -13.40 -19.30
C GLN A 73 21.49 -14.36 -18.56
N ASN A 74 21.58 -14.37 -17.24
CA ASN A 74 20.73 -15.24 -16.41
C ASN A 74 19.65 -14.43 -15.68
N LEU A 75 18.40 -14.88 -15.74
CA LEU A 75 17.26 -14.26 -15.07
C LEU A 75 17.51 -14.04 -13.56
N LEU A 76 18.23 -14.97 -12.91
CA LEU A 76 18.52 -14.87 -11.48
C LEU A 76 19.35 -13.64 -11.11
N HIS A 77 20.10 -13.05 -12.04
CA HIS A 77 20.83 -11.81 -11.80
C HIS A 77 19.91 -10.59 -11.63
N TYR A 78 18.73 -10.65 -12.25
CA TYR A 78 17.73 -9.58 -12.19
C TYR A 78 16.75 -9.79 -11.04
N LEU A 79 16.70 -10.97 -10.40
CA LEU A 79 15.85 -11.19 -9.22
C LEU A 79 16.53 -10.66 -7.96
N HIS A 80 15.73 -10.02 -7.10
CA HIS A 80 16.19 -9.63 -5.77
C HIS A 80 16.55 -10.86 -4.94
N ASP A 81 17.47 -10.73 -4.00
CA ASP A 81 18.01 -11.84 -3.21
C ASP A 81 16.91 -12.65 -2.49
N THR A 82 15.83 -11.98 -2.05
CA THR A 82 14.68 -12.62 -1.40
C THR A 82 13.96 -13.64 -2.30
N ASP A 83 14.01 -13.45 -3.61
CA ASP A 83 13.27 -14.26 -4.57
C ASP A 83 14.20 -15.22 -5.34
N ARG A 84 15.49 -14.91 -5.45
CA ARG A 84 16.49 -15.62 -6.22
C ARG A 84 16.58 -17.10 -5.88
N ASP A 85 16.68 -17.43 -4.59
CA ASP A 85 16.81 -18.81 -4.14
C ASP A 85 15.57 -19.63 -4.49
N LYS A 86 14.38 -19.08 -4.29
CA LYS A 86 13.11 -19.72 -4.63
C LYS A 86 13.05 -20.09 -6.12
N TYR A 87 13.42 -19.15 -7.00
CA TYR A 87 13.38 -19.37 -8.43
C TYR A 87 14.50 -20.30 -8.90
N MET A 88 15.67 -20.23 -8.31
CA MET A 88 16.77 -21.17 -8.57
C MET A 88 16.35 -22.62 -8.27
N TYR A 89 15.80 -22.88 -7.09
CA TYR A 89 15.30 -24.23 -6.73
C TYR A 89 14.16 -24.67 -7.64
N THR A 90 13.28 -23.77 -8.02
CA THR A 90 12.16 -24.07 -8.92
C THR A 90 12.65 -24.50 -10.31
N LEU A 91 13.55 -23.73 -10.92
CA LEU A 91 14.12 -24.05 -12.24
C LEU A 91 14.87 -25.40 -12.19
N LEU A 92 15.67 -25.65 -11.15
CA LEU A 92 16.37 -26.91 -10.98
C LEU A 92 15.42 -28.11 -10.85
N SER A 93 14.33 -27.96 -10.07
CA SER A 93 13.34 -29.03 -9.89
C SER A 93 12.61 -29.36 -11.20
N TRP A 94 12.48 -28.42 -12.12
CA TRP A 94 11.81 -28.61 -13.41
C TRP A 94 12.65 -29.37 -14.43
N LEU A 95 13.97 -29.35 -14.29
CA LEU A 95 14.87 -30.16 -15.15
C LEU A 95 14.61 -31.66 -14.99
N ASP A 96 14.15 -32.09 -13.82
CA ASP A 96 13.86 -33.49 -13.53
C ASP A 96 12.46 -33.94 -13.97
N HIS A 97 11.52 -33.00 -14.21
CA HIS A 97 10.13 -33.29 -14.57
C HIS A 97 9.90 -33.19 -16.08
N LYS A 98 10.19 -34.28 -16.82
CA LYS A 98 10.19 -34.27 -18.30
C LYS A 98 8.81 -34.34 -18.99
N ASP A 99 7.73 -34.68 -18.29
CA ASP A 99 6.49 -35.13 -18.96
C ASP A 99 5.21 -34.34 -18.66
N SER A 100 5.26 -33.31 -17.82
CA SER A 100 4.08 -32.49 -17.50
C SER A 100 4.30 -31.02 -17.89
N PRO A 101 3.29 -30.33 -18.42
CA PRO A 101 3.37 -28.89 -18.63
C PRO A 101 3.51 -28.22 -17.26
N ILE A 102 4.54 -27.40 -17.13
CA ILE A 102 4.87 -26.68 -15.90
C ILE A 102 4.45 -25.24 -16.06
N SER A 103 3.77 -24.69 -15.06
CA SER A 103 3.42 -23.28 -14.99
C SER A 103 3.59 -22.79 -13.55
N LEU A 104 4.20 -21.63 -13.37
CA LEU A 104 4.38 -20.94 -12.11
C LEU A 104 3.92 -19.49 -12.26
N GLY A 105 3.16 -19.02 -11.30
CA GLY A 105 2.72 -17.62 -11.23
C GLY A 105 1.27 -17.39 -11.70
N PRO A 106 0.84 -16.13 -11.73
CA PRO A 106 1.65 -14.93 -11.42
C PRO A 106 2.13 -14.92 -9.97
N ASN A 107 3.38 -14.53 -9.75
CA ASN A 107 3.94 -14.31 -8.43
C ASN A 107 4.60 -12.92 -8.39
N GLU A 108 4.31 -12.14 -7.35
CA GLU A 108 5.03 -10.89 -7.12
C GLU A 108 6.51 -11.16 -6.86
N VAL A 109 7.36 -10.44 -7.59
CA VAL A 109 8.82 -10.49 -7.47
C VAL A 109 9.39 -9.06 -7.45
N LYS A 110 10.54 -8.91 -6.81
CA LYS A 110 11.36 -7.72 -6.93
C LYS A 110 12.45 -7.93 -7.96
N ILE A 111 12.51 -7.05 -8.94
CA ILE A 111 13.51 -7.04 -10.00
C ILE A 111 14.58 -5.99 -9.67
N ASN A 112 15.83 -6.40 -9.63
CA ASN A 112 16.99 -5.52 -9.61
C ASN A 112 17.35 -5.19 -11.07
N ARG A 113 16.99 -4.01 -11.51
CA ARG A 113 17.22 -3.56 -12.88
C ARG A 113 18.71 -3.25 -13.12
N ALA A 114 19.15 -3.40 -14.35
CA ALA A 114 20.54 -3.06 -14.74
C ALA A 114 20.88 -1.57 -14.49
N ASP A 115 19.89 -0.68 -14.51
CA ASP A 115 20.05 0.76 -14.18
C ASP A 115 20.09 1.05 -12.66
N SER A 116 20.28 0.04 -11.82
CA SER A 116 20.35 0.10 -10.36
C SER A 116 19.03 0.54 -9.68
N LYS A 117 17.92 0.54 -10.39
CA LYS A 117 16.58 0.73 -9.82
C LYS A 117 15.97 -0.62 -9.47
N THR A 118 14.95 -0.60 -8.61
CA THR A 118 14.12 -1.77 -8.33
C THR A 118 12.76 -1.62 -8.98
N LEU A 119 12.21 -2.73 -9.47
CA LEU A 119 10.87 -2.83 -10.02
C LEU A 119 10.11 -3.92 -9.26
N GLU A 120 8.88 -3.67 -8.89
CA GLU A 120 7.94 -4.70 -8.40
C GLU A 120 7.09 -5.16 -9.58
N ALA A 121 7.10 -6.46 -9.83
CA ALA A 121 6.46 -7.05 -11.01
C ALA A 121 5.83 -8.40 -10.68
N ASP A 122 4.85 -8.82 -11.48
CA ASP A 122 4.37 -10.19 -11.52
C ASP A 122 5.16 -10.98 -12.56
N LEU A 123 5.70 -12.12 -12.15
CA LEU A 123 6.41 -13.05 -13.01
C LEU A 123 5.62 -14.34 -13.17
N CYS A 124 5.29 -14.67 -14.42
CA CYS A 124 4.76 -15.95 -14.83
C CYS A 124 5.82 -16.71 -15.63
N ILE A 125 5.99 -18.00 -15.35
CA ILE A 125 6.88 -18.89 -16.11
C ILE A 125 6.09 -20.12 -16.52
N SER A 126 6.14 -20.50 -17.79
CA SER A 126 5.49 -21.69 -18.31
C SER A 126 6.41 -22.45 -19.25
N SER A 127 6.41 -23.78 -19.17
CA SER A 127 7.18 -24.62 -20.11
C SER A 127 6.61 -24.52 -21.52
N LEU A 128 7.49 -24.42 -22.50
CA LEU A 128 7.07 -24.55 -23.91
C LEU A 128 6.86 -26.01 -24.28
N PRO A 129 5.81 -26.30 -25.07
CA PRO A 129 5.57 -27.67 -25.59
C PRO A 129 6.75 -28.16 -26.41
N LYS A 130 7.13 -29.43 -26.26
CA LYS A 130 8.27 -30.07 -26.95
C LYS A 130 8.20 -30.04 -28.49
N ASN A 131 7.00 -29.93 -29.04
CA ASN A 131 6.79 -29.81 -30.47
C ASN A 131 7.06 -28.40 -31.03
N ILE A 132 7.20 -27.40 -30.17
CA ILE A 132 7.51 -26.00 -30.52
C ILE A 132 8.95 -25.68 -30.15
N ALA A 133 9.47 -26.27 -29.08
CA ALA A 133 10.83 -26.02 -28.61
C ALA A 133 11.85 -26.68 -29.52
N ILE A 134 12.73 -25.88 -30.14
CA ILE A 134 13.87 -26.32 -30.93
C ILE A 134 14.94 -26.97 -30.05
N ALA A 135 14.99 -26.55 -28.77
CA ALA A 135 15.87 -27.08 -27.73
C ALA A 135 15.06 -27.68 -26.57
N GLU A 136 15.65 -28.59 -25.82
CA GLU A 136 15.03 -29.15 -24.63
C GLU A 136 14.93 -28.09 -23.50
N ASN A 137 13.77 -28.08 -22.80
CA ASN A 137 13.54 -27.28 -21.60
C ASN A 137 13.59 -25.75 -21.81
N LEU A 138 12.79 -25.25 -22.75
CA LEU A 138 12.54 -23.80 -22.87
C LEU A 138 11.30 -23.39 -22.08
N PHE A 139 11.37 -22.21 -21.47
CA PHE A 139 10.30 -21.62 -20.70
C PHE A 139 9.97 -20.24 -21.23
N ILE A 140 8.70 -19.98 -21.48
CA ILE A 140 8.21 -18.63 -21.75
C ILE A 140 7.90 -17.93 -20.42
N CYS A 141 8.37 -16.72 -20.30
CA CYS A 141 8.17 -15.88 -19.13
C CYS A 141 7.41 -14.61 -19.54
N VAL A 142 6.48 -14.20 -18.68
CA VAL A 142 5.78 -12.93 -18.80
C VAL A 142 6.04 -12.12 -17.52
N LEU A 143 6.52 -10.91 -17.71
CA LEU A 143 6.81 -9.95 -16.64
C LEU A 143 5.86 -8.75 -16.78
N HIS A 144 5.01 -8.54 -15.78
CA HIS A 144 4.05 -7.45 -15.72
C HIS A 144 4.47 -6.42 -14.66
N ASP A 145 4.58 -5.15 -15.05
CA ASP A 145 4.91 -4.05 -14.14
C ASP A 145 3.73 -3.71 -13.21
N LEU A 146 3.93 -3.86 -11.91
CA LEU A 146 2.93 -3.53 -10.89
C LEU A 146 3.01 -2.08 -10.39
N SER A 147 3.99 -1.30 -10.82
CA SER A 147 4.26 0.05 -10.27
C SER A 147 3.04 0.96 -10.38
N SER A 148 2.41 1.02 -11.55
CA SER A 148 1.23 1.87 -11.77
C SER A 148 0.02 1.44 -10.95
N HIS A 149 -0.21 0.12 -10.85
CA HIS A 149 -1.31 -0.43 -10.05
C HIS A 149 -1.10 -0.17 -8.56
N LYS A 150 0.12 -0.38 -8.06
CA LYS A 150 0.47 -0.10 -6.65
C LYS A 150 0.40 1.39 -6.32
N GLU A 151 0.85 2.26 -7.21
CA GLU A 151 0.70 3.70 -7.04
C GLU A 151 -0.77 4.13 -7.00
N GLN A 152 -1.61 3.62 -7.89
CA GLN A 152 -3.04 3.89 -7.88
C GLN A 152 -3.70 3.36 -6.60
N TYR A 153 -3.40 2.12 -6.22
CA TYR A 153 -3.90 1.53 -4.99
C TYR A 153 -3.49 2.36 -3.75
N ASN A 154 -2.20 2.70 -3.63
CA ASN A 154 -1.70 3.52 -2.52
C ASN A 154 -2.34 4.92 -2.50
N ARG A 155 -2.60 5.51 -3.68
CA ARG A 155 -3.32 6.78 -3.80
C ARG A 155 -4.76 6.65 -3.29
N LEU A 156 -5.47 5.58 -3.68
CA LEU A 156 -6.83 5.31 -3.22
C LEU A 156 -6.87 5.06 -1.71
N VAL A 157 -5.96 4.24 -1.18
CA VAL A 157 -5.83 4.02 0.27
C VAL A 157 -5.58 5.34 0.99
N LYS A 158 -4.64 6.15 0.51
CA LYS A 158 -4.35 7.46 1.10
C LYS A 158 -5.57 8.38 1.07
N GLN A 159 -6.30 8.44 -0.03
CA GLN A 159 -7.55 9.23 -0.13
C GLN A 159 -8.64 8.73 0.82
N ALA A 160 -8.76 7.41 1.01
CA ALA A 160 -9.75 6.82 1.90
C ALA A 160 -9.40 6.98 3.39
N THR A 161 -8.10 7.08 3.74
CA THR A 161 -7.62 7.02 5.13
C THR A 161 -7.13 8.35 5.70
N THR A 162 -6.82 9.35 4.86
CA THR A 162 -6.25 10.63 5.32
C THR A 162 -7.13 11.82 4.99
N ASP A 163 -7.05 12.86 5.83
CA ASP A 163 -7.59 14.19 5.53
C ASP A 163 -6.70 14.89 4.51
N HIS A 164 -7.28 15.31 3.40
CA HIS A 164 -6.56 15.88 2.25
C HIS A 164 -5.87 17.22 2.54
N LEU A 165 -6.39 18.00 3.50
CA LEU A 165 -5.82 19.29 3.85
C LEU A 165 -4.61 19.14 4.77
N THR A 166 -4.73 18.33 5.80
CA THR A 166 -3.75 18.24 6.89
C THR A 166 -2.77 17.07 6.74
N GLY A 167 -3.12 16.06 5.95
CA GLY A 167 -2.33 14.83 5.79
C GLY A 167 -2.39 13.89 7.00
N LEU A 168 -3.10 14.24 8.07
CA LEU A 168 -3.40 13.36 9.18
C LEU A 168 -4.43 12.29 8.78
N ALA A 169 -4.67 11.31 9.63
CA ALA A 169 -5.79 10.39 9.43
C ALA A 169 -7.11 11.18 9.36
N ASN A 170 -8.07 10.67 8.59
CA ASN A 170 -9.41 11.22 8.60
C ASN A 170 -10.24 10.62 9.76
N ARG A 171 -11.44 11.15 9.95
CA ARG A 171 -12.34 10.71 11.03
C ARG A 171 -12.67 9.23 10.97
N LEU A 172 -12.91 8.67 9.77
CA LEU A 172 -13.23 7.25 9.61
C LEU A 172 -12.09 6.37 10.11
N THR A 173 -10.87 6.67 9.68
CA THR A 173 -9.66 5.94 10.11
C THR A 173 -9.44 6.05 11.63
N LEU A 174 -9.76 7.21 12.22
CA LEU A 174 -9.70 7.38 13.68
C LEU A 174 -10.68 6.43 14.37
N GLU A 175 -11.95 6.40 13.93
CA GLU A 175 -13.00 5.56 14.53
C GLU A 175 -12.68 4.07 14.43
N GLU A 176 -12.17 3.61 13.29
CA GLU A 176 -11.71 2.23 13.07
C GLU A 176 -10.51 1.88 13.96
N SER A 177 -9.52 2.76 14.00
CA SER A 177 -8.32 2.58 14.84
C SER A 177 -8.66 2.56 16.32
N LEU A 178 -9.53 3.46 16.77
CA LEU A 178 -9.97 3.48 18.15
C LEU A 178 -10.67 2.18 18.54
N LYS A 179 -11.59 1.70 17.70
CA LYS A 179 -12.29 0.44 17.95
C LYS A 179 -11.34 -0.75 18.05
N LYS A 180 -10.33 -0.79 17.18
CA LYS A 180 -9.29 -1.84 17.21
C LYS A 180 -8.49 -1.78 18.53
N HIS A 181 -7.91 -0.63 18.85
CA HIS A 181 -7.08 -0.49 20.05
C HIS A 181 -7.89 -0.59 21.35
N TRP A 182 -9.17 -0.24 21.32
CA TRP A 182 -10.09 -0.50 22.41
C TRP A 182 -10.23 -2.00 22.68
N GLN A 183 -10.45 -2.82 21.66
CA GLN A 183 -10.54 -4.26 21.80
C GLN A 183 -9.24 -4.86 22.36
N GLU A 184 -8.09 -4.41 21.85
CA GLU A 184 -6.77 -4.81 22.36
C GLU A 184 -6.59 -4.42 23.84
N SER A 185 -6.98 -3.21 24.23
CA SER A 185 -6.93 -2.69 25.60
C SER A 185 -7.75 -3.57 26.56
N VAL A 186 -8.97 -3.89 26.20
CA VAL A 186 -9.85 -4.77 27.00
C VAL A 186 -9.28 -6.17 27.15
N GLN A 187 -8.75 -6.75 26.05
CA GLN A 187 -8.18 -8.11 26.07
C GLN A 187 -6.89 -8.21 26.89
N THR A 188 -6.05 -7.16 26.83
CA THR A 188 -4.73 -7.15 27.49
C THR A 188 -4.72 -6.46 28.84
N ASN A 189 -5.86 -5.88 29.27
CA ASN A 189 -6.00 -5.05 30.47
C ASN A 189 -4.95 -3.90 30.51
N GLN A 190 -4.70 -3.27 29.36
CA GLN A 190 -3.80 -2.12 29.22
C GLN A 190 -4.60 -0.84 29.05
N ALA A 191 -4.04 0.28 29.51
CA ALA A 191 -4.70 1.57 29.35
C ALA A 191 -4.74 2.02 27.88
N ILE A 192 -5.79 2.76 27.53
CA ILE A 192 -5.87 3.52 26.28
C ILE A 192 -6.34 4.94 26.60
N SER A 193 -5.67 5.95 26.03
CA SER A 193 -6.09 7.34 26.19
C SER A 193 -6.46 7.96 24.85
N THR A 194 -7.36 8.93 24.88
CA THR A 194 -7.68 9.78 23.75
C THR A 194 -7.60 11.25 24.16
N ILE A 195 -7.14 12.09 23.23
CA ILE A 195 -7.07 13.55 23.38
C ILE A 195 -7.87 14.16 22.24
N LEU A 196 -8.87 14.97 22.56
CA LEU A 196 -9.55 15.84 21.61
C LEU A 196 -8.97 17.26 21.73
N ILE A 197 -8.68 17.89 20.60
CA ILE A 197 -8.03 19.19 20.49
C ILE A 197 -8.86 20.07 19.58
N ASP A 198 -9.06 21.33 19.97
CA ASP A 198 -9.77 22.31 19.17
C ASP A 198 -9.00 23.64 19.15
N ILE A 199 -8.90 24.25 17.97
CA ILE A 199 -8.20 25.54 17.82
C ILE A 199 -9.10 26.67 18.33
N ASP A 200 -8.65 27.35 19.36
CA ASP A 200 -9.42 28.41 20.00
C ASP A 200 -9.70 29.57 19.05
N TYR A 201 -10.98 29.98 18.98
CA TYR A 201 -11.44 31.10 18.16
C TYR A 201 -11.14 30.98 16.67
N PHE A 202 -11.06 29.75 16.12
CA PHE A 202 -10.69 29.53 14.70
C PHE A 202 -11.63 30.24 13.71
N LYS A 203 -12.93 30.30 14.01
CA LYS A 203 -13.87 31.06 13.20
C LYS A 203 -13.48 32.54 13.11
N LEU A 204 -13.17 33.19 14.24
CA LEU A 204 -12.71 34.59 14.27
C LEU A 204 -11.39 34.77 13.52
N PHE A 205 -10.51 33.78 13.60
CA PHE A 205 -9.29 33.76 12.82
C PHE A 205 -9.60 33.78 11.30
N ASN A 206 -10.50 32.92 10.82
CA ASN A 206 -10.90 32.89 9.42
C ASN A 206 -11.56 34.19 8.98
N ASP A 207 -12.45 34.74 9.80
CA ASP A 207 -13.14 36.02 9.53
C ASP A 207 -12.13 37.17 9.38
N ARG A 208 -11.03 37.16 10.15
CA ARG A 208 -10.00 38.20 10.13
C ARG A 208 -8.94 38.02 9.05
N PHE A 209 -8.49 36.79 8.79
CA PHE A 209 -7.32 36.52 7.95
C PHE A 209 -7.64 35.77 6.66
N GLY A 210 -8.87 35.29 6.51
CA GLY A 210 -9.36 34.54 5.35
C GLY A 210 -9.08 33.04 5.44
N HIS A 211 -9.88 32.26 4.73
CA HIS A 211 -9.83 30.79 4.76
C HIS A 211 -8.49 30.21 4.28
N VAL A 212 -7.82 30.84 3.31
CA VAL A 212 -6.51 30.37 2.83
C VAL A 212 -5.46 30.34 3.93
N LYS A 213 -5.48 31.37 4.80
CA LYS A 213 -4.57 31.37 5.99
C LYS A 213 -5.07 30.42 7.06
N GLY A 214 -6.38 30.20 7.17
CA GLY A 214 -6.98 29.19 8.02
C GLY A 214 -6.50 27.78 7.67
N ASP A 215 -6.53 27.45 6.39
CA ASP A 215 -6.05 26.16 5.90
C ASP A 215 -4.56 25.92 6.21
N LYS A 216 -3.72 26.92 6.00
CA LYS A 216 -2.30 26.86 6.38
C LYS A 216 -2.09 26.76 7.90
N CYS A 217 -2.96 27.42 8.69
CA CYS A 217 -2.97 27.27 10.13
C CYS A 217 -3.27 25.83 10.55
N LEU A 218 -4.32 25.22 9.98
CA LEU A 218 -4.69 23.83 10.21
C LEU A 218 -3.54 22.88 9.85
N GLN A 219 -2.91 23.06 8.69
CA GLN A 219 -1.75 22.27 8.26
C GLN A 219 -0.60 22.36 9.26
N LYS A 220 -0.29 23.56 9.76
CA LYS A 220 0.80 23.77 10.71
C LYS A 220 0.51 23.18 12.09
N VAL A 221 -0.72 23.33 12.59
CA VAL A 221 -1.16 22.68 13.83
C VAL A 221 -1.11 21.16 13.69
N ALA A 222 -1.57 20.62 12.56
CA ALA A 222 -1.52 19.19 12.27
C ALA A 222 -0.07 18.64 12.29
N SER A 223 0.88 19.35 11.68
CA SER A 223 2.32 18.99 11.71
C SER A 223 2.86 18.94 13.15
N ILE A 224 2.54 19.97 13.96
CA ILE A 224 2.96 20.02 15.37
C ILE A 224 2.39 18.83 16.16
N ILE A 225 1.12 18.48 15.93
CA ILE A 225 0.48 17.32 16.56
C ILE A 225 1.18 16.03 16.14
N ALA A 226 1.38 15.80 14.84
CA ALA A 226 2.04 14.61 14.33
C ALA A 226 3.45 14.41 14.88
N GLU A 227 4.25 15.49 14.91
CA GLU A 227 5.63 15.49 15.44
C GLU A 227 5.70 15.27 16.95
N SER A 228 4.59 15.46 17.66
CA SER A 228 4.51 15.31 19.12
C SER A 228 4.09 13.92 19.56
N LEU A 229 3.75 13.02 18.62
CA LEU A 229 3.37 11.65 18.95
C LEU A 229 4.59 10.83 19.37
N PRO A 230 4.49 10.06 20.49
CA PRO A 230 5.64 9.35 21.05
C PRO A 230 6.01 8.07 20.29
N SER A 231 5.11 7.50 19.52
CA SER A 231 5.34 6.24 18.77
C SER A 231 4.49 6.16 17.52
N ARG A 232 4.85 5.21 16.63
CA ARG A 232 4.09 4.92 15.40
C ARG A 232 2.73 4.25 15.65
N ASP A 233 2.51 3.68 16.84
CA ASP A 233 1.23 3.09 17.22
C ASP A 233 0.19 4.14 17.60
N CYS A 234 0.65 5.39 17.90
CA CYS A 234 -0.24 6.51 18.17
C CYS A 234 -0.78 7.08 16.85
N LEU A 235 -2.05 7.44 16.85
CA LEU A 235 -2.70 8.01 15.67
C LEU A 235 -3.19 9.42 15.97
N ALA A 236 -2.85 10.36 15.11
CA ALA A 236 -3.48 11.68 15.07
C ALA A 236 -4.38 11.78 13.83
N ALA A 237 -5.54 12.38 14.01
CA ALA A 237 -6.54 12.57 12.97
C ALA A 237 -7.14 13.98 13.02
N ARG A 238 -7.62 14.46 11.86
CA ARG A 238 -8.55 15.58 11.82
C ARG A 238 -9.95 15.05 12.04
N TYR A 239 -10.55 15.43 13.17
CA TYR A 239 -11.86 14.93 13.59
C TYR A 239 -13.00 15.65 12.84
N GLY A 240 -12.84 16.97 12.57
CA GLY A 240 -13.74 17.78 11.75
C GLY A 240 -13.45 19.26 11.90
N GLY A 241 -13.59 20.07 10.86
CA GLY A 241 -13.38 21.51 10.91
C GLY A 241 -11.99 21.89 11.48
N GLU A 242 -11.98 22.49 12.66
CA GLU A 242 -10.79 22.86 13.44
C GLU A 242 -10.44 21.86 14.56
N GLU A 243 -11.11 20.73 14.60
CA GLU A 243 -10.94 19.71 15.65
C GLU A 243 -10.00 18.59 15.21
N PHE A 244 -9.13 18.19 16.14
CA PHE A 244 -8.20 17.07 16.00
C PHE A 244 -8.41 16.06 17.12
N ALA A 245 -8.07 14.82 16.86
CA ALA A 245 -8.13 13.74 17.84
C ALA A 245 -6.84 12.93 17.82
N ILE A 246 -6.43 12.44 18.98
CA ILE A 246 -5.27 11.57 19.14
C ILE A 246 -5.70 10.31 19.88
N ILE A 247 -5.27 9.15 19.39
CA ILE A 247 -5.38 7.85 20.07
C ILE A 247 -3.99 7.47 20.58
N LEU A 248 -3.90 7.11 21.84
CA LEU A 248 -2.69 6.71 22.53
C LEU A 248 -2.87 5.31 23.13
N PRO A 249 -2.56 4.25 22.39
CA PRO A 249 -2.61 2.89 22.89
C PRO A 249 -1.59 2.67 24.01
N ARG A 250 -1.90 1.84 24.99
CA ARG A 250 -1.04 1.51 26.15
C ARG A 250 -0.54 2.73 26.92
N CYS A 251 -1.35 3.80 26.94
CA CYS A 251 -0.99 5.09 27.52
C CYS A 251 -1.93 5.42 28.68
N GLN A 252 -1.36 5.64 29.86
CA GLN A 252 -2.07 6.08 31.05
C GLN A 252 -2.30 7.61 31.05
N LYS A 253 -3.19 8.05 31.92
CA LYS A 253 -3.63 9.45 32.07
C LYS A 253 -2.45 10.45 32.15
N ASP A 254 -1.51 10.21 33.05
CA ASP A 254 -0.39 11.14 33.30
C ASP A 254 0.48 11.34 32.05
N THR A 255 0.70 10.27 31.29
CA THR A 255 1.44 10.32 30.03
C THR A 255 0.63 11.08 28.96
N ALA A 256 -0.67 10.84 28.86
CA ALA A 256 -1.55 11.58 27.95
C ALA A 256 -1.58 13.09 28.29
N GLU A 257 -1.62 13.46 29.58
CA GLU A 257 -1.52 14.84 30.03
C GLU A 257 -0.18 15.48 29.65
N ALA A 258 0.93 14.76 29.80
CA ALA A 258 2.25 15.24 29.41
C ALA A 258 2.34 15.49 27.89
N ILE A 259 1.78 14.61 27.06
CA ILE A 259 1.70 14.78 25.60
C ILE A 259 0.84 15.98 25.25
N ALA A 260 -0.35 16.11 25.84
CA ALA A 260 -1.24 17.25 25.63
C ALA A 260 -0.56 18.57 26.00
N LYS A 261 0.16 18.60 27.13
CA LYS A 261 0.92 19.76 27.57
C LYS A 261 2.06 20.13 26.61
N HIS A 262 2.76 19.12 26.10
CA HIS A 262 3.81 19.32 25.11
C HIS A 262 3.26 19.95 23.83
N ILE A 263 2.14 19.44 23.31
CA ILE A 263 1.44 19.97 22.13
C ILE A 263 1.01 21.42 22.38
N GLN A 264 0.38 21.71 23.54
CA GLN A 264 -0.05 23.05 23.91
C GLN A 264 1.11 24.04 23.91
N ILE A 265 2.23 23.68 24.55
CA ILE A 265 3.41 24.53 24.62
C ILE A 265 4.00 24.79 23.24
N LYS A 266 4.11 23.74 22.40
CA LYS A 266 4.61 23.89 21.03
C LYS A 266 3.74 24.82 20.20
N ILE A 267 2.41 24.66 20.24
CA ILE A 267 1.47 25.51 19.49
C ILE A 267 1.57 26.96 19.99
N ASN A 268 1.50 27.20 21.29
CA ASN A 268 1.55 28.53 21.87
C ASN A 268 2.87 29.28 21.55
N ASN A 269 3.99 28.56 21.42
CA ASN A 269 5.30 29.13 21.12
C ASN A 269 5.60 29.24 19.63
N THR A 270 4.77 28.61 18.77
CA THR A 270 4.99 28.61 17.33
C THR A 270 4.65 29.98 16.74
N LEU A 271 5.56 30.48 15.91
CA LEU A 271 5.34 31.67 15.10
C LEU A 271 4.65 31.25 13.80
N PHE A 272 3.66 32.02 13.41
CA PHE A 272 2.91 31.79 12.15
C PHE A 272 3.24 32.85 11.09
N THR A 273 4.43 33.43 11.15
CA THR A 273 4.93 34.45 10.21
C THR A 273 5.14 33.91 8.80
N ASP A 274 5.48 32.64 8.68
CA ASP A 274 5.62 31.92 7.40
C ASP A 274 4.30 31.80 6.62
N ILE A 275 3.17 31.89 7.29
CA ILE A 275 1.85 31.94 6.65
C ILE A 275 1.30 33.38 6.52
N GLY A 276 2.14 34.37 6.80
CA GLY A 276 1.83 35.79 6.65
C GLY A 276 1.01 36.38 7.79
N LEU A 277 1.18 35.89 9.03
CA LEU A 277 0.61 36.48 10.22
C LEU A 277 1.62 37.41 10.91
N PRO A 278 1.13 38.39 11.70
CA PRO A 278 2.01 39.25 12.51
C PRO A 278 2.86 38.44 13.50
N SER A 279 4.07 38.91 13.81
CA SER A 279 5.01 38.18 14.67
C SER A 279 4.57 38.09 16.14
N ASP A 280 3.65 38.93 16.56
CA ASP A 280 3.02 38.93 17.88
C ASP A 280 1.76 38.07 17.97
N PHE A 281 1.23 37.62 16.83
CA PHE A 281 0.02 36.79 16.81
C PHE A 281 0.33 35.36 17.28
N ARG A 282 -0.51 34.85 18.16
CA ARG A 282 -0.42 33.47 18.69
C ARG A 282 -1.73 32.74 18.52
N ILE A 283 -1.63 31.44 18.36
CA ILE A 283 -2.75 30.52 18.31
C ILE A 283 -2.70 29.67 19.57
N SER A 284 -3.86 29.41 20.15
CA SER A 284 -4.00 28.48 21.27
C SER A 284 -4.97 27.35 20.93
N VAL A 285 -4.89 26.30 21.72
CA VAL A 285 -5.78 25.14 21.62
C VAL A 285 -6.34 24.79 22.99
N SER A 286 -7.60 24.37 23.01
CA SER A 286 -8.21 23.70 24.14
C SER A 286 -8.14 22.21 23.94
N GLN A 287 -7.92 21.43 25.00
CA GLN A 287 -7.76 20.00 24.93
C GLN A 287 -8.57 19.26 25.98
N GLY A 288 -9.23 18.17 25.57
CA GLY A 288 -9.95 17.27 26.45
C GLY A 288 -9.33 15.88 26.41
N ILE A 289 -9.05 15.29 27.56
CA ILE A 289 -8.42 13.99 27.71
C ILE A 289 -9.37 13.01 28.40
N ALA A 290 -9.46 11.80 27.86
CA ALA A 290 -10.05 10.67 28.56
C ALA A 290 -9.11 9.46 28.50
N CYS A 291 -9.07 8.71 29.58
CA CYS A 291 -8.24 7.51 29.70
C CYS A 291 -9.10 6.35 30.17
N GLU A 292 -9.09 5.24 29.42
CA GLU A 292 -9.65 3.98 29.88
C GLU A 292 -8.58 3.19 30.63
N TYR A 293 -8.90 2.84 31.84
CA TYR A 293 -8.14 1.91 32.67
C TYR A 293 -9.09 1.29 33.70
N ASN A 294 -9.04 -0.02 33.84
CA ASN A 294 -9.91 -0.78 34.78
C ASN A 294 -11.42 -0.76 34.47
N ASN A 295 -11.81 -0.81 33.18
CA ASN A 295 -13.22 -0.88 32.73
C ASN A 295 -14.09 0.32 33.16
N GLN A 296 -13.52 1.51 33.13
CA GLN A 296 -14.22 2.74 33.46
C GLN A 296 -15.29 3.10 32.42
N TYR A 297 -15.01 2.83 31.15
CA TYR A 297 -15.94 3.02 30.05
C TYR A 297 -16.40 1.68 29.48
N ARG A 298 -17.61 1.63 28.93
CA ARG A 298 -18.16 0.41 28.33
C ARG A 298 -17.84 0.23 26.86
N THR A 299 -17.59 1.32 26.16
CA THR A 299 -17.33 1.32 24.71
C THR A 299 -16.30 2.40 24.32
N SER A 300 -15.70 2.24 23.16
CA SER A 300 -14.80 3.22 22.57
C SER A 300 -15.45 4.59 22.35
N GLU A 301 -16.76 4.60 22.02
CA GLU A 301 -17.54 5.82 21.85
C GLU A 301 -17.72 6.57 23.18
N ALA A 302 -17.91 5.83 24.27
CA ALA A 302 -18.01 6.44 25.60
C ALA A 302 -16.70 7.14 26.00
N LEU A 303 -15.54 6.59 25.61
CA LEU A 303 -14.24 7.20 25.84
C LEU A 303 -14.10 8.54 25.07
N ILE A 304 -14.51 8.57 23.78
CA ILE A 304 -14.53 9.83 23.02
C ILE A 304 -15.49 10.84 23.62
N CYS A 305 -16.70 10.44 23.99
CA CYS A 305 -17.66 11.35 24.63
C CYS A 305 -17.13 11.94 25.94
N ALA A 306 -16.37 11.17 26.73
CA ALA A 306 -15.74 11.67 27.94
C ALA A 306 -14.64 12.70 27.63
N ALA A 307 -13.83 12.49 26.58
CA ALA A 307 -12.85 13.46 26.11
C ALA A 307 -13.53 14.73 25.59
N ASP A 308 -14.64 14.62 24.86
CA ASP A 308 -15.42 15.77 24.36
C ASP A 308 -15.99 16.60 25.53
N THR A 309 -16.54 15.95 26.54
CA THR A 309 -17.00 16.61 27.76
C THR A 309 -15.85 17.36 28.45
N ALA A 310 -14.67 16.76 28.50
CA ALA A 310 -13.48 17.42 29.06
C ALA A 310 -13.03 18.60 28.17
N LEU A 311 -13.07 18.47 26.84
CA LEU A 311 -12.77 19.57 25.92
C LEU A 311 -13.74 20.75 26.08
N TYR A 312 -15.02 20.45 26.22
CA TYR A 312 -16.04 21.46 26.49
C TYR A 312 -15.73 22.26 27.78
N ARG A 313 -15.31 21.56 28.85
CA ARG A 313 -14.88 22.23 30.08
C ARG A 313 -13.68 23.14 29.84
N ALA A 314 -12.65 22.67 29.14
CA ALA A 314 -11.48 23.47 28.80
C ALA A 314 -11.88 24.77 28.07
N LYS A 315 -12.83 24.68 27.11
CA LYS A 315 -13.36 25.82 26.37
C LYS A 315 -14.16 26.80 27.27
N THR A 316 -14.99 26.31 28.17
CA THR A 316 -15.85 27.13 29.04
C THR A 316 -15.08 27.78 30.20
N GLU A 317 -14.02 27.16 30.67
CA GLU A 317 -13.14 27.69 31.74
C GLU A 317 -12.12 28.73 31.27
N GLY A 318 -12.23 29.20 30.02
CA GLY A 318 -11.41 30.31 29.50
C GLY A 318 -10.43 29.93 28.40
N ARG A 319 -10.57 28.73 27.79
CA ARG A 319 -9.75 28.24 26.68
C ARG A 319 -8.25 28.14 26.98
N ASN A 320 -7.46 27.74 25.97
CA ASN A 320 -6.01 27.51 26.15
C ASN A 320 -5.70 26.62 27.36
N LYS A 321 -6.52 25.58 27.56
CA LYS A 321 -6.50 24.69 28.73
C LYS A 321 -6.57 23.25 28.35
N ILE A 322 -6.10 22.42 29.24
CA ILE A 322 -6.24 20.97 29.23
C ILE A 322 -7.19 20.58 30.34
N SER A 323 -8.19 19.79 30.03
CA SER A 323 -9.11 19.22 31.02
C SER A 323 -9.15 17.70 30.83
N THR A 324 -9.25 16.96 31.92
CA THR A 324 -9.35 15.49 31.88
C THR A 324 -10.73 15.03 32.33
N SER A 325 -11.21 13.93 31.77
CA SER A 325 -12.43 13.26 32.25
C SER A 325 -12.28 12.90 33.74
N LEU A 326 -13.38 13.01 34.47
CA LEU A 326 -13.45 12.68 35.89
C LEU A 326 -13.40 11.19 36.10
#